data_7cda5690f8c481ba4663f9cbb84006ca
#
_entry.id   7cda5690f8c481ba4663f9cbb84006ca
#
_cell.length_a   1.000
_cell.length_b   1.000
_cell.length_c   1.000
_cell.angle_alpha   90.00
_cell.angle_beta   90.00
_cell.angle_gamma   90.00
#
_symmetry.space_group_name_H-M   'P 1'
#
loop_
_entity.id
_entity.type
_entity.pdbx_description
1 polymer ?
#
loop_
_entity_poly.entity_id
_entity_poly.type
_entity_poly.pdbx_seq_one_letter_code
_entity_poly.pdbx_strand_id
1 'polypeptide(L)'
;MEINIVNHSKHALPKYETIASAGMDLRANLDAPIRMEPMERVLVPTGLFIELPVGYEAQVRPRSGLALKKGITVLNSPGTIDADYRGEIRVILINLSTEVYEIADGDRIAQMVISSHVQALWEEVEVLTDTTRGAGGFGHTGGK
;
A
#
# COMPACT_ATOMS: atom_id res chain seq x y z
N MET A 1 -6.09 2.75 -19.40
CA MET A 1 -7.12 3.25 -18.46
C MET A 1 -6.68 4.62 -17.98
N GLU A 2 -7.57 5.59 -18.02
CA GLU A 2 -7.34 6.94 -17.50
C GLU A 2 -7.91 7.03 -16.09
N ILE A 3 -7.19 7.71 -15.19
CA ILE A 3 -7.59 7.95 -13.79
C ILE A 3 -7.42 9.43 -13.52
N ASN A 4 -8.48 10.06 -13.02
CA ASN A 4 -8.42 11.44 -12.58
C ASN A 4 -7.57 11.54 -11.30
N ILE A 5 -6.67 12.52 -11.26
CA ILE A 5 -5.80 12.77 -10.12
C ILE A 5 -5.71 14.28 -9.85
N VAL A 6 -5.83 14.64 -8.57
CA VAL A 6 -5.51 15.97 -8.08
C VAL A 6 -4.19 15.91 -7.34
N ASN A 7 -3.27 16.80 -7.67
CA ASN A 7 -1.96 16.90 -7.07
C ASN A 7 -1.81 18.25 -6.34
N HIS A 8 -1.87 18.23 -5.03
CA HIS A 8 -1.56 19.36 -4.16
C HIS A 8 -0.14 19.30 -3.60
N SER A 9 0.66 18.30 -4.02
CA SER A 9 2.04 18.18 -3.56
C SER A 9 2.97 19.11 -4.34
N LYS A 10 4.19 19.24 -3.82
CA LYS A 10 5.31 19.95 -4.48
C LYS A 10 6.02 19.07 -5.51
N HIS A 11 5.59 17.82 -5.69
CA HIS A 11 6.29 16.79 -6.45
C HIS A 11 5.55 16.45 -7.75
N ALA A 12 6.28 15.86 -8.70
CA ALA A 12 5.70 15.32 -9.92
C ALA A 12 4.75 14.16 -9.61
N LEU A 13 3.79 13.94 -10.51
CA LEU A 13 2.87 12.79 -10.44
C LEU A 13 3.64 11.46 -10.38
N PRO A 14 3.10 10.46 -9.66
CA PRO A 14 3.61 9.10 -9.72
C PRO A 14 3.65 8.58 -11.16
N LYS A 15 4.70 7.85 -11.50
CA LYS A 15 4.87 7.26 -12.82
C LYS A 15 5.42 5.85 -12.73
N TYR A 16 5.16 5.06 -13.75
CA TYR A 16 5.83 3.79 -13.94
C TYR A 16 7.26 4.03 -14.43
N GLU A 17 8.24 3.48 -13.74
CA GLU A 17 9.66 3.68 -14.09
C GLU A 17 10.06 2.88 -15.35
N THR A 18 9.39 1.74 -15.59
CA THR A 18 9.58 0.93 -16.80
C THR A 18 8.24 0.51 -17.37
N ILE A 19 8.21 0.06 -18.63
CA ILE A 19 7.00 -0.40 -19.30
C ILE A 19 6.39 -1.65 -18.61
N ALA A 20 7.19 -2.40 -17.88
CA ALA A 20 6.76 -3.60 -17.16
C ALA A 20 6.53 -3.36 -15.66
N SER A 21 6.68 -2.13 -15.18
CA SER A 21 6.41 -1.80 -13.78
C SER A 21 4.93 -1.94 -13.45
N ALA A 22 4.59 -2.57 -12.34
CA ALA A 22 3.23 -2.63 -11.81
C ALA A 22 2.97 -1.54 -10.77
N GLY A 23 4.00 -1.02 -10.11
CA GLY A 23 3.90 -0.01 -9.06
C GLY A 23 4.48 1.33 -9.47
N MET A 24 3.94 2.38 -8.89
CA MET A 24 4.41 3.76 -8.99
C MET A 24 4.83 4.23 -7.59
N ASP A 25 6.01 4.85 -7.47
CA ASP A 25 6.45 5.37 -6.17
C ASP A 25 5.57 6.52 -5.67
N LEU A 26 5.22 6.47 -4.38
CA LEU A 26 4.58 7.54 -3.64
C LEU A 26 5.63 8.32 -2.84
N ARG A 27 5.56 9.65 -2.92
CA ARG A 27 6.48 10.54 -2.20
C ARG A 27 5.80 11.19 -1.01
N ALA A 28 6.58 11.39 0.05
CA ALA A 28 6.19 12.23 1.17
C ALA A 28 6.05 13.69 0.71
N ASN A 29 4.96 14.36 1.12
CA ASN A 29 4.74 15.78 0.89
C ASN A 29 4.71 16.47 2.25
N LEU A 30 5.85 17.00 2.68
CA LEU A 30 6.09 17.49 4.03
C LEU A 30 6.56 18.96 4.02
N ASP A 31 6.17 19.71 5.04
CA ASP A 31 6.73 21.05 5.30
C ASP A 31 8.00 20.98 6.16
N ALA A 32 8.14 19.93 6.96
CA ALA A 32 9.32 19.66 7.77
C ALA A 32 9.57 18.14 7.84
N PRO A 33 10.81 17.68 8.01
CA PRO A 33 11.11 16.27 8.16
C PRO A 33 10.37 15.64 9.35
N ILE A 34 9.98 14.37 9.20
CA ILE A 34 9.38 13.57 10.26
C ILE A 34 10.44 12.61 10.79
N ARG A 35 10.69 12.67 12.10
CA ARG A 35 11.55 11.74 12.80
C ARG A 35 10.72 10.61 13.38
N MET A 36 11.08 9.36 13.08
CA MET A 36 10.43 8.14 13.57
C MET A 36 11.36 7.39 14.51
N GLU A 37 10.98 7.27 15.77
CA GLU A 37 11.67 6.41 16.72
C GLU A 37 11.42 4.92 16.41
N PRO A 38 12.26 3.99 16.93
CA PRO A 38 11.97 2.56 16.85
C PRO A 38 10.56 2.22 17.34
N MET A 39 9.84 1.38 16.60
CA MET A 39 8.44 0.96 16.83
C MET A 39 7.40 2.07 16.71
N GLU A 40 7.80 3.27 16.35
CA GLU A 40 6.86 4.37 16.08
C GLU A 40 6.16 4.19 14.73
N ARG A 41 4.89 4.59 14.66
CA ARG A 41 4.10 4.70 13.43
C ARG A 41 3.71 6.13 13.19
N VAL A 42 3.74 6.52 11.92
CA VAL A 42 3.37 7.87 11.48
C VAL A 42 2.48 7.82 10.26
N LEU A 43 1.60 8.80 10.13
CA LEU A 43 0.77 9.01 8.94
C LEU A 43 1.42 10.07 8.06
N VAL A 44 1.92 9.67 6.90
CA VAL A 44 2.66 10.54 5.98
C VAL A 44 1.76 10.99 4.83
N PRO A 45 1.54 12.29 4.64
CA PRO A 45 0.76 12.81 3.53
C PRO A 45 1.53 12.70 2.21
N THR A 46 0.79 12.58 1.11
CA THR A 46 1.34 12.59 -0.26
C THR A 46 0.89 13.79 -1.09
N GLY A 47 -0.16 14.50 -0.64
CA GLY A 47 -0.80 15.57 -1.40
C GLY A 47 -1.58 15.08 -2.63
N LEU A 48 -1.80 13.78 -2.78
CA LEU A 48 -2.46 13.17 -3.94
C LEU A 48 -3.87 12.71 -3.59
N PHE A 49 -4.79 12.92 -4.55
CA PHE A 49 -6.19 12.48 -4.49
C PHE A 49 -6.54 11.84 -5.83
N ILE A 50 -7.17 10.69 -5.84
CA ILE A 50 -7.50 9.96 -7.06
C ILE A 50 -8.98 9.62 -7.13
N GLU A 51 -9.47 9.43 -8.36
CA GLU A 51 -10.81 8.93 -8.64
C GLU A 51 -10.69 7.67 -9.51
N LEU A 52 -10.89 6.51 -8.88
CA LEU A 52 -10.83 5.23 -9.54
C LEU A 52 -12.19 4.87 -10.15
N PRO A 53 -12.23 4.18 -11.29
CA PRO A 53 -13.47 3.60 -11.79
C PRO A 53 -13.90 2.43 -10.91
N VAL A 54 -15.21 2.21 -10.79
CA VAL A 54 -15.78 1.04 -10.09
C VAL A 54 -15.21 -0.26 -10.66
N GLY A 55 -14.88 -1.21 -9.79
CA GLY A 55 -14.22 -2.47 -10.13
C GLY A 55 -12.70 -2.41 -10.06
N TYR A 56 -12.15 -1.26 -9.62
CA TYR A 56 -10.71 -1.08 -9.38
C TYR A 56 -10.45 -0.55 -7.98
N GLU A 57 -9.29 -0.90 -7.45
CA GLU A 57 -8.71 -0.38 -6.21
C GLU A 57 -7.30 0.15 -6.47
N ALA A 58 -6.80 1.00 -5.60
CA ALA A 58 -5.37 1.25 -5.51
C ALA A 58 -4.83 0.62 -4.23
N GLN A 59 -3.73 -0.12 -4.34
CA GLN A 59 -3.05 -0.73 -3.22
C GLN A 59 -1.79 0.04 -2.87
N VAL A 60 -1.67 0.46 -1.61
CA VAL A 60 -0.42 1.03 -1.08
C VAL A 60 0.41 -0.09 -0.49
N ARG A 61 1.59 -0.29 -1.06
CA ARG A 61 2.52 -1.38 -0.71
C ARG A 61 3.87 -0.80 -0.25
N PRO A 62 4.62 -1.54 0.61
CA PRO A 62 5.97 -1.14 0.99
C PRO A 62 6.92 -1.12 -0.20
N ARG A 63 8.02 -0.41 -0.05
CA ARG A 63 9.17 -0.48 -0.96
C ARG A 63 10.20 -1.45 -0.38
N SER A 64 10.61 -2.42 -1.18
CA SER A 64 11.57 -3.45 -0.78
C SER A 64 12.90 -2.88 -0.24
N GLY A 65 13.39 -1.80 -0.86
CA GLY A 65 14.62 -1.14 -0.43
C GLY A 65 14.53 -0.50 0.96
N LEU A 66 13.40 0.13 1.30
CA LEU A 66 13.18 0.67 2.65
C LEU A 66 12.99 -0.44 3.67
N ALA A 67 12.21 -1.47 3.33
CA ALA A 67 11.99 -2.60 4.22
C ALA A 67 13.30 -3.32 4.57
N LEU A 68 14.10 -3.67 3.56
CA LEU A 68 15.34 -4.41 3.78
C LEU A 68 16.44 -3.58 4.46
N LYS A 69 16.66 -2.33 4.00
CA LYS A 69 17.83 -1.55 4.42
C LYS A 69 17.57 -0.68 5.66
N LYS A 70 16.31 -0.34 5.92
CA LYS A 70 15.93 0.61 6.98
C LYS A 70 14.90 0.07 7.96
N GLY A 71 14.34 -1.11 7.71
CA GLY A 71 13.28 -1.67 8.56
C GLY A 71 11.98 -0.87 8.53
N ILE A 72 11.79 0.00 7.51
CA ILE A 72 10.59 0.83 7.36
C ILE A 72 9.61 0.14 6.43
N THR A 73 8.37 0.01 6.86
CA THR A 73 7.31 -0.64 6.08
C THR A 73 5.98 0.08 6.22
N VAL A 74 5.02 -0.27 5.36
CA VAL A 74 3.62 0.19 5.47
C VAL A 74 2.92 -0.72 6.46
N LEU A 75 2.41 -0.14 7.55
CA LEU A 75 1.83 -0.91 8.66
C LEU A 75 0.60 -1.71 8.25
N ASN A 76 -0.29 -1.14 7.46
CA ASN A 76 -1.52 -1.76 6.96
C ASN A 76 -1.35 -2.36 5.55
N SER A 77 -0.23 -2.99 5.28
CA SER A 77 0.09 -3.50 3.93
C SER A 77 -0.63 -4.81 3.59
N PRO A 78 -1.26 -4.88 2.39
CA PRO A 78 -1.50 -3.77 1.47
C PRO A 78 -2.58 -2.82 1.98
N GLY A 79 -2.32 -1.52 1.91
CA GLY A 79 -3.35 -0.50 2.16
C GLY A 79 -4.33 -0.46 1.00
N THR A 80 -5.63 -0.45 1.26
CA THR A 80 -6.67 -0.40 0.23
C THR A 80 -7.22 1.00 0.07
N ILE A 81 -7.31 1.46 -1.17
CA ILE A 81 -7.99 2.71 -1.56
C ILE A 81 -9.14 2.33 -2.49
N ASP A 82 -10.35 2.51 -1.99
CA ASP A 82 -11.57 2.18 -2.70
C ASP A 82 -11.89 3.17 -3.83
N ALA A 83 -12.68 2.74 -4.82
CA ALA A 83 -13.02 3.55 -5.98
C ALA A 83 -13.80 4.83 -5.62
N ASP A 84 -14.56 4.82 -4.54
CA ASP A 84 -15.36 5.95 -4.05
C ASP A 84 -14.65 6.81 -2.99
N TYR A 85 -13.42 6.48 -2.60
CA TYR A 85 -12.63 7.31 -1.72
C TYR A 85 -12.17 8.58 -2.43
N ARG A 86 -12.40 9.75 -1.81
CA ARG A 86 -12.02 11.07 -2.35
C ARG A 86 -11.07 11.83 -1.45
N GLY A 87 -10.63 11.19 -0.36
CA GLY A 87 -9.65 11.79 0.54
C GLY A 87 -8.22 11.73 -0.01
N GLU A 88 -7.32 12.38 0.70
CA GLU A 88 -5.90 12.34 0.41
C GLU A 88 -5.33 10.93 0.60
N ILE A 89 -4.54 10.48 -0.35
CA ILE A 89 -3.72 9.27 -0.18
C ILE A 89 -2.65 9.56 0.87
N ARG A 90 -2.73 8.85 2.00
CA ARG A 90 -1.74 8.94 3.07
C ARG A 90 -1.17 7.56 3.36
N VAL A 91 0.08 7.53 3.76
CA VAL A 91 0.81 6.28 4.01
C VAL A 91 1.08 6.12 5.50
N ILE A 92 0.63 5.00 6.08
CA ILE A 92 0.93 4.65 7.47
C ILE A 92 2.25 3.89 7.49
N LEU A 93 3.33 4.54 7.90
CA LEU A 93 4.63 3.90 8.05
C LEU A 93 4.87 3.46 9.50
N ILE A 94 5.62 2.38 9.66
CA ILE A 94 6.15 1.92 10.94
C ILE A 94 7.66 1.69 10.83
N ASN A 95 8.40 2.06 11.87
CA ASN A 95 9.83 1.79 12.00
C ASN A 95 10.05 0.52 12.83
N LEU A 96 10.38 -0.59 12.18
CA LEU A 96 10.69 -1.88 12.82
C LEU A 96 12.19 -2.07 13.05
N SER A 97 13.01 -1.04 12.80
CA SER A 97 14.45 -1.07 13.11
C SER A 97 14.71 -0.66 14.55
N THR A 98 15.99 -0.74 14.95
CA THR A 98 16.49 -0.27 16.24
C THR A 98 17.03 1.15 16.19
N GLU A 99 17.01 1.78 15.02
CA GLU A 99 17.56 3.12 14.80
C GLU A 99 16.44 4.10 14.45
N VAL A 100 16.67 5.37 14.77
CA VAL A 100 15.80 6.47 14.33
C VAL A 100 15.86 6.59 12.82
N TYR A 101 14.70 6.76 12.20
CA TYR A 101 14.58 7.02 10.77
C TYR A 101 13.96 8.40 10.54
N GLU A 102 14.56 9.19 9.66
CA GLU A 102 14.06 10.50 9.27
C GLU A 102 13.46 10.43 7.86
N ILE A 103 12.23 10.93 7.70
CA ILE A 103 11.56 11.08 6.42
C ILE A 103 11.67 12.54 6.01
N ALA A 104 12.31 12.80 4.87
CA ALA A 104 12.37 14.13 4.27
C ALA A 104 11.28 14.34 3.22
N ASP A 105 10.98 15.63 2.93
CA ASP A 105 10.10 15.98 1.82
C ASP A 105 10.60 15.40 0.49
N GLY A 106 9.71 14.77 -0.27
CA GLY A 106 10.03 14.13 -1.54
C GLY A 106 10.57 12.71 -1.44
N ASP A 107 10.84 12.17 -0.24
CA ASP A 107 11.27 10.78 -0.07
C ASP A 107 10.23 9.82 -0.65
N ARG A 108 10.69 8.79 -1.34
CA ARG A 108 9.86 7.70 -1.85
C ARG A 108 9.59 6.72 -0.71
N ILE A 109 8.38 6.81 -0.14
CA ILE A 109 8.00 6.12 1.11
C ILE A 109 7.22 4.83 0.92
N ALA A 110 6.54 4.69 -0.21
CA ALA A 110 5.70 3.55 -0.57
C ALA A 110 5.60 3.43 -2.08
N GLN A 111 4.88 2.43 -2.56
CA GLN A 111 4.46 2.33 -3.95
C GLN A 111 2.96 2.07 -4.05
N MET A 112 2.35 2.58 -5.10
CA MET A 112 0.93 2.39 -5.41
C MET A 112 0.78 1.47 -6.62
N VAL A 113 -0.12 0.49 -6.51
CA VAL A 113 -0.48 -0.45 -7.59
C VAL A 113 -1.97 -0.33 -7.84
N ILE A 114 -2.37 -0.12 -9.09
CA ILE A 114 -3.77 -0.16 -9.50
C ILE A 114 -4.13 -1.60 -9.87
N SER A 115 -5.21 -2.11 -9.30
CA SER A 115 -5.67 -3.48 -9.48
C SER A 115 -7.17 -3.54 -9.71
N SER A 116 -7.63 -4.45 -10.55
CA SER A 116 -9.04 -4.80 -10.62
C SER A 116 -9.39 -5.73 -9.46
N HIS A 117 -10.64 -5.66 -9.01
CA HIS A 117 -11.14 -6.56 -7.97
C HIS A 117 -12.55 -7.07 -8.32
N VAL A 118 -12.96 -8.11 -7.61
CA VAL A 118 -14.32 -8.68 -7.69
C VAL A 118 -15.00 -8.48 -6.35
N GLN A 119 -16.25 -8.06 -6.36
CA GLN A 119 -17.10 -8.06 -5.16
C GLN A 119 -17.83 -9.38 -5.06
N ALA A 120 -17.72 -10.07 -3.94
CA ALA A 120 -18.42 -11.30 -3.66
C ALA A 120 -19.82 -11.00 -3.10
N LEU A 121 -20.80 -11.77 -3.55
CA LEU A 121 -22.09 -11.88 -2.89
C LEU A 121 -22.08 -13.16 -2.05
N TRP A 122 -22.41 -13.05 -0.79
CA TRP A 122 -22.44 -14.20 0.12
C TRP A 122 -23.76 -14.93 -0.01
N GLU A 123 -23.70 -16.27 -0.15
CA GLU A 123 -24.82 -17.19 0.00
C GLU A 123 -24.53 -18.05 1.23
N GLU A 124 -25.29 -17.86 2.29
CA GLU A 124 -25.13 -18.63 3.51
C GLU A 124 -25.66 -20.04 3.33
N VAL A 125 -24.80 -21.03 3.57
CA VAL A 125 -25.09 -22.45 3.45
C VAL A 125 -24.70 -23.17 4.75
N GLU A 126 -25.35 -24.29 5.06
CA GLU A 126 -25.01 -25.07 6.25
C GLU A 126 -23.72 -25.88 6.10
N VAL A 127 -23.41 -26.33 4.87
CA VAL A 127 -22.28 -27.21 4.58
C VAL A 127 -21.61 -26.77 3.27
N LEU A 128 -20.28 -26.73 3.26
CA LEU A 128 -19.47 -26.52 2.04
C LEU A 128 -19.22 -27.86 1.34
N THR A 129 -18.99 -27.80 0.04
CA THR A 129 -18.61 -28.99 -0.75
C THR A 129 -17.25 -29.53 -0.31
N ASP A 130 -17.14 -30.86 -0.28
CA ASP A 130 -15.89 -31.55 0.05
C ASP A 130 -14.82 -31.34 -1.03
N THR A 131 -13.54 -31.28 -0.56
CA THR A 131 -12.39 -31.23 -1.46
C THR A 131 -11.31 -32.19 -0.96
N THR A 132 -10.38 -32.57 -1.85
CA THR A 132 -9.24 -33.43 -1.49
C THR A 132 -8.36 -32.82 -0.37
N ARG A 133 -8.30 -31.49 -0.30
CA ARG A 133 -7.58 -30.78 0.75
C ARG A 133 -8.35 -30.73 2.07
N GLY A 134 -9.67 -30.72 2.02
CA GLY A 134 -10.54 -30.58 3.19
C GLY A 134 -10.17 -29.37 4.03
N ALA A 135 -10.10 -29.53 5.35
CA ALA A 135 -9.74 -28.48 6.32
C ALA A 135 -8.21 -28.30 6.50
N GLY A 136 -7.40 -28.96 5.70
CA GLY A 136 -5.93 -28.89 5.81
C GLY A 136 -5.38 -27.48 5.54
N GLY A 137 -4.68 -26.93 6.55
CA GLY A 137 -4.03 -25.60 6.50
C GLY A 137 -2.81 -25.56 7.41
N PHE A 138 -2.22 -24.38 7.60
CA PHE A 138 -1.12 -24.11 8.54
C PHE A 138 0.08 -25.08 8.41
N GLY A 139 0.45 -25.40 7.15
CA GLY A 139 1.61 -26.26 6.88
C GLY A 139 1.30 -27.76 6.85
N HIS A 140 0.04 -28.20 6.70
CA HIS A 140 -0.35 -29.61 6.66
C HIS A 140 0.35 -30.42 5.53
N THR A 141 0.93 -29.75 4.52
CA THR A 141 1.75 -30.37 3.46
C THR A 141 3.21 -30.60 3.86
N GLY A 142 3.57 -30.25 5.11
CA GLY A 142 4.93 -30.38 5.63
C GLY A 142 5.86 -29.25 5.22
N GLY A 143 6.97 -29.11 5.92
CA GLY A 143 8.00 -28.08 5.69
C GLY A 143 9.16 -28.52 4.79
N LYS A 144 9.12 -29.73 4.21
CA LYS A 144 10.10 -30.28 3.27
C LYS A 144 9.40 -31.15 2.23
#